data_a364049dd076974a3dc9217d5e1ffeeb
#
_entry.id   a364049dd076974a3dc9217d5e1ffeeb
#
_cell.length_a   1.000
_cell.length_b   1.000
_cell.length_c   1.000
_cell.angle_alpha   90.00
_cell.angle_beta   90.00
_cell.angle_gamma   90.00
#
_symmetry.space_group_name_H-M   'P 1'
#
loop_
_entity.id
_entity.type
_entity.pdbx_description
1 polymer ?
#
loop_
_entity_poly.entity_id
_entity_poly.type
_entity_poly.pdbx_seq_one_letter_code
_entity_poly.pdbx_strand_id
1 'polypeptide(L)'
;MHSYRRAGLTFDVQDAGPREGEAVVLLHGWPQDHSAWSRVVPDLHAAGLRTLAPDQRGYSPGARPRGRAAYGMGELVDDVVALLDAAELSRAHVVGHDWGGSVAWALAERHPERVRTLTVVSTPHHHAMAWAMRHGDQLRRSWYMAAFQLPLLPELLLRGRLLGVLRRSGLPEADAQRYAARFRSLGAARGAMSWYRGLPLGELAGGLLRRGRRTSSAHPAPHRITVPTTYLWGRRDPALGRPAAERTERWVASDYRFVELDAGHWLPEREPAAVSAEVLRRVRG
;
A
#
# COMPACT_ATOMS: atom_id res chain seq x y z
N MET A 1 15.87 -10.43 -10.74
CA MET A 1 16.40 -9.09 -11.14
C MET A 1 16.74 -8.27 -9.92
N HIS A 2 17.57 -7.20 -10.03
CA HIS A 2 17.85 -6.30 -8.90
C HIS A 2 17.24 -4.91 -9.06
N SER A 3 16.85 -4.56 -10.28
CA SER A 3 16.18 -3.30 -10.56
C SER A 3 15.39 -3.38 -11.86
N TYR A 4 14.46 -2.43 -12.02
CA TYR A 4 13.72 -2.18 -13.26
C TYR A 4 13.62 -0.69 -13.54
N ARG A 5 13.19 -0.30 -14.75
CA ARG A 5 13.13 1.10 -15.18
C ARG A 5 11.76 1.45 -15.72
N ARG A 6 11.27 2.68 -15.38
CA ARG A 6 10.11 3.30 -15.99
C ARG A 6 10.26 4.82 -16.03
N ALA A 7 9.94 5.44 -17.15
CA ALA A 7 9.93 6.91 -17.33
C ALA A 7 11.21 7.60 -16.82
N GLY A 8 12.39 7.02 -17.10
CA GLY A 8 13.69 7.54 -16.66
C GLY A 8 14.03 7.30 -15.19
N LEU A 9 13.15 6.68 -14.42
CA LEU A 9 13.39 6.29 -13.04
C LEU A 9 13.91 4.87 -12.95
N THR A 10 14.72 4.58 -11.92
CA THR A 10 15.24 3.23 -11.61
C THR A 10 14.75 2.82 -10.23
N PHE A 11 14.12 1.66 -10.17
CA PHE A 11 13.54 1.09 -8.95
C PHE A 11 14.35 -0.12 -8.52
N ASP A 12 14.75 -0.16 -7.26
CA ASP A 12 15.36 -1.35 -6.66
C ASP A 12 14.27 -2.38 -6.40
N VAL A 13 14.57 -3.67 -6.60
CA VAL A 13 13.64 -4.77 -6.33
C VAL A 13 14.39 -5.96 -5.77
N GLN A 14 13.83 -6.56 -4.74
CA GLN A 14 14.23 -7.88 -4.26
C GLN A 14 13.41 -8.93 -5.02
N ASP A 15 14.04 -9.59 -5.97
CA ASP A 15 13.49 -10.71 -6.73
C ASP A 15 14.16 -11.99 -6.23
N ALA A 16 13.38 -12.86 -5.59
CA ALA A 16 13.89 -14.03 -4.89
C ALA A 16 12.90 -15.21 -4.96
N GLY A 17 13.38 -16.39 -4.59
CA GLY A 17 12.63 -17.66 -4.67
C GLY A 17 12.82 -18.37 -6.01
N PRO A 18 12.12 -19.51 -6.23
CA PRO A 18 12.20 -20.29 -7.46
C PRO A 18 11.79 -19.46 -8.68
N ARG A 19 12.69 -19.36 -9.68
CA ARG A 19 12.46 -18.50 -10.85
C ARG A 19 11.21 -18.88 -11.66
N GLU A 20 10.92 -20.18 -11.72
CA GLU A 20 9.77 -20.74 -12.43
C GLU A 20 8.50 -20.82 -11.54
N GLY A 21 8.61 -20.42 -10.27
CA GLY A 21 7.47 -20.37 -9.34
C GLY A 21 6.47 -19.29 -9.71
N GLU A 22 5.21 -19.50 -9.35
CA GLU A 22 4.20 -18.45 -9.49
C GLU A 22 4.63 -17.20 -8.73
N ALA A 23 4.50 -16.05 -9.40
CA ALA A 23 5.03 -14.80 -8.88
C ALA A 23 4.06 -14.09 -7.93
N VAL A 24 4.60 -13.61 -6.80
CA VAL A 24 3.92 -12.76 -5.82
C VAL A 24 4.62 -11.40 -5.76
N VAL A 25 3.91 -10.34 -6.10
CA VAL A 25 4.37 -8.95 -5.92
C VAL A 25 4.02 -8.48 -4.53
N LEU A 26 5.01 -7.95 -3.79
CA LEU A 26 4.88 -7.55 -2.39
C LEU A 26 5.10 -6.03 -2.26
N LEU A 27 4.03 -5.27 -2.10
CA LEU A 27 4.03 -3.81 -2.05
C LEU A 27 4.01 -3.30 -0.61
N HIS A 28 5.10 -2.68 -0.17
CA HIS A 28 5.24 -2.11 1.18
C HIS A 28 4.47 -0.79 1.35
N GLY A 29 4.27 -0.37 2.60
CA GLY A 29 3.64 0.90 2.95
C GLY A 29 4.61 1.99 3.43
N TRP A 30 4.05 3.02 4.05
CA TRP A 30 4.79 4.10 4.67
C TRP A 30 5.10 3.78 6.15
N PRO A 31 6.30 3.98 6.65
CA PRO A 31 7.54 4.41 6.01
C PRO A 31 8.49 3.24 5.70
N GLN A 32 7.94 2.11 5.33
CA GLN A 32 8.62 0.84 5.10
C GLN A 32 9.50 0.84 3.82
N ASP A 33 10.02 -0.32 3.50
CA ASP A 33 10.68 -0.69 2.26
C ASP A 33 10.43 -2.18 1.99
N HIS A 34 11.07 -2.76 0.96
CA HIS A 34 10.92 -4.19 0.65
C HIS A 34 11.16 -5.11 1.84
N SER A 35 11.97 -4.70 2.84
CA SER A 35 12.28 -5.52 4.02
C SER A 35 11.10 -5.73 4.98
N ALA A 36 9.98 -5.02 4.78
CA ALA A 36 8.73 -5.26 5.51
C ALA A 36 8.26 -6.73 5.38
N TRP A 37 8.60 -7.35 4.27
CA TRP A 37 8.20 -8.70 3.92
C TRP A 37 9.18 -9.78 4.35
N SER A 38 10.31 -9.41 4.99
CA SER A 38 11.42 -10.34 5.30
C SER A 38 11.01 -11.54 6.15
N ARG A 39 9.95 -11.43 6.97
CA ARG A 39 9.42 -12.53 7.78
C ARG A 39 8.32 -13.33 7.10
N VAL A 40 7.71 -12.79 6.03
CA VAL A 40 6.66 -13.44 5.24
C VAL A 40 7.26 -14.25 4.09
N VAL A 41 8.28 -13.70 3.44
CA VAL A 41 8.95 -14.28 2.26
C VAL A 41 9.43 -15.73 2.44
N PRO A 42 10.02 -16.14 3.57
CA PRO A 42 10.48 -17.52 3.74
C PRO A 42 9.39 -18.57 3.55
N ASP A 43 8.20 -18.34 4.07
CA ASP A 43 7.07 -19.27 3.94
C ASP A 43 6.59 -19.37 2.47
N LEU A 44 6.59 -18.22 1.76
CA LEU A 44 6.22 -18.19 0.34
C LEU A 44 7.23 -18.96 -0.52
N HIS A 45 8.53 -18.79 -0.26
CA HIS A 45 9.59 -19.52 -0.94
C HIS A 45 9.53 -21.02 -0.65
N ALA A 46 9.26 -21.41 0.61
CA ALA A 46 9.06 -22.82 0.99
C ALA A 46 7.87 -23.46 0.27
N ALA A 47 6.87 -22.66 -0.11
CA ALA A 47 5.74 -23.09 -0.91
C ALA A 47 6.00 -23.07 -2.43
N GLY A 48 7.23 -22.78 -2.88
CA GLY A 48 7.61 -22.76 -4.28
C GLY A 48 7.26 -21.47 -5.03
N LEU A 49 6.93 -20.38 -4.34
CA LEU A 49 6.58 -19.11 -4.98
C LEU A 49 7.83 -18.22 -5.19
N ARG A 50 7.81 -17.47 -6.29
CA ARG A 50 8.77 -16.38 -6.54
C ARG A 50 8.21 -15.08 -5.96
N THR A 51 9.03 -14.27 -5.32
CA THR A 51 8.62 -12.98 -4.76
C THR A 51 9.34 -11.82 -5.42
N LEU A 52 8.60 -10.75 -5.71
CA LEU A 52 9.06 -9.49 -6.26
C LEU A 52 8.67 -8.37 -5.30
N ALA A 53 9.61 -7.91 -4.49
CA ALA A 53 9.39 -6.84 -3.50
C ALA A 53 10.15 -5.57 -3.92
N PRO A 54 9.52 -4.61 -4.60
CA PRO A 54 10.17 -3.37 -5.00
C PRO A 54 10.28 -2.39 -3.82
N ASP A 55 11.35 -1.60 -3.79
CA ASP A 55 11.34 -0.30 -3.13
C ASP A 55 10.57 0.65 -4.03
N GLN A 56 9.35 0.99 -3.65
CA GLN A 56 8.44 1.73 -4.51
C GLN A 56 8.89 3.19 -4.76
N ARG A 57 8.20 3.90 -5.64
CA ARG A 57 8.45 5.32 -5.98
C ARG A 57 8.62 6.17 -4.71
N GLY A 58 9.67 7.00 -4.66
CA GLY A 58 10.03 7.79 -3.49
C GLY A 58 10.95 7.07 -2.49
N TYR A 59 10.97 5.74 -2.51
CA TYR A 59 11.81 4.91 -1.64
C TYR A 59 13.09 4.49 -2.34
N SER A 60 13.04 3.95 -3.55
CA SER A 60 14.24 3.72 -4.34
C SER A 60 15.00 5.02 -4.59
N PRO A 61 16.32 5.09 -4.35
CA PRO A 61 17.11 6.30 -4.59
C PRO A 61 17.00 6.84 -6.02
N GLY A 62 16.92 5.95 -7.01
CA GLY A 62 16.76 6.28 -8.43
C GLY A 62 15.33 6.62 -8.85
N ALA A 63 14.34 6.57 -7.94
CA ALA A 63 12.93 6.79 -8.23
C ALA A 63 12.29 7.84 -7.31
N ARG A 64 12.93 9.00 -7.17
CA ARG A 64 12.47 10.13 -6.35
C ARG A 64 12.19 11.37 -7.22
N PRO A 65 11.20 11.33 -8.10
CA PRO A 65 10.87 12.47 -8.95
C PRO A 65 10.38 13.65 -8.12
N ARG A 66 10.44 14.86 -8.71
CA ARG A 66 9.92 16.07 -8.08
C ARG A 66 8.48 16.31 -8.53
N GLY A 67 7.71 17.01 -7.69
CA GLY A 67 6.35 17.43 -7.98
C GLY A 67 5.27 16.43 -7.51
N ARG A 68 4.12 16.97 -7.13
CA ARG A 68 2.98 16.19 -6.59
C ARG A 68 2.39 15.22 -7.61
N ALA A 69 2.24 15.67 -8.85
CA ALA A 69 1.65 14.86 -9.93
C ALA A 69 2.43 13.57 -10.19
N ALA A 70 3.76 13.60 -9.98
CA ALA A 70 4.60 12.42 -10.14
C ALA A 70 4.33 11.31 -9.10
N TYR A 71 3.50 11.55 -8.09
CA TYR A 71 3.10 10.60 -7.05
C TYR A 71 1.59 10.34 -7.07
N GLY A 72 0.90 10.69 -8.15
CA GLY A 72 -0.50 10.31 -8.33
C GLY A 72 -0.67 8.79 -8.41
N MET A 73 -1.84 8.28 -7.99
CA MET A 73 -2.10 6.84 -7.95
C MET A 73 -1.89 6.16 -9.32
N GLY A 74 -2.14 6.83 -10.43
CA GLY A 74 -1.84 6.31 -11.77
C GLY A 74 -0.35 5.97 -11.94
N GLU A 75 0.53 6.90 -11.55
CA GLU A 75 1.98 6.70 -11.64
C GLU A 75 2.46 5.52 -10.79
N LEU A 76 1.88 5.35 -9.58
CA LEU A 76 2.23 4.26 -8.67
C LEU A 76 1.76 2.90 -9.20
N VAL A 77 0.58 2.84 -9.82
CA VAL A 77 0.06 1.64 -10.48
C VAL A 77 0.91 1.27 -11.69
N ASP A 78 1.22 2.24 -12.54
CA ASP A 78 2.03 2.01 -13.74
C ASP A 78 3.46 1.55 -13.40
N ASP A 79 4.00 1.92 -12.22
CA ASP A 79 5.29 1.40 -11.75
C ASP A 79 5.22 -0.11 -11.48
N VAL A 80 4.09 -0.59 -10.95
CA VAL A 80 3.89 -2.04 -10.72
C VAL A 80 3.67 -2.77 -12.05
N VAL A 81 2.94 -2.18 -12.99
CA VAL A 81 2.81 -2.73 -14.34
C VAL A 81 4.18 -2.87 -15.00
N ALA A 82 5.03 -1.83 -14.92
CA ALA A 82 6.39 -1.88 -15.46
C ALA A 82 7.29 -2.91 -14.75
N LEU A 83 7.07 -3.16 -13.45
CA LEU A 83 7.76 -4.26 -12.74
C LEU A 83 7.36 -5.62 -13.33
N LEU A 84 6.07 -5.85 -13.56
CA LEU A 84 5.56 -7.08 -14.17
C LEU A 84 6.13 -7.28 -15.58
N ASP A 85 6.16 -6.21 -16.39
CA ASP A 85 6.70 -6.25 -17.77
C ASP A 85 8.21 -6.56 -17.75
N ALA A 86 8.97 -5.91 -16.86
CA ALA A 86 10.40 -6.16 -16.72
C ALA A 86 10.72 -7.57 -16.18
N ALA A 87 9.79 -8.18 -15.44
CA ALA A 87 9.88 -9.55 -14.97
C ALA A 87 9.33 -10.58 -15.98
N GLU A 88 8.87 -10.13 -17.16
CA GLU A 88 8.25 -10.94 -18.22
C GLU A 88 7.00 -11.70 -17.71
N LEU A 89 6.25 -11.07 -16.81
CA LEU A 89 5.04 -11.63 -16.19
C LEU A 89 3.78 -11.00 -16.79
N SER A 90 2.92 -11.80 -17.38
CA SER A 90 1.60 -11.34 -17.85
C SER A 90 0.70 -10.94 -16.67
N ARG A 91 0.77 -11.67 -15.56
CA ARG A 91 0.01 -11.42 -14.32
C ARG A 91 0.71 -12.04 -13.11
N ALA A 92 0.41 -11.55 -11.91
CA ALA A 92 0.95 -12.09 -10.66
C ALA A 92 -0.10 -12.07 -9.53
N HIS A 93 0.18 -12.78 -8.44
CA HIS A 93 -0.49 -12.56 -7.17
C HIS A 93 0.03 -11.23 -6.58
N VAL A 94 -0.86 -10.39 -6.07
CA VAL A 94 -0.48 -9.07 -5.55
C VAL A 94 -0.81 -8.98 -4.08
N VAL A 95 0.17 -8.63 -3.27
CA VAL A 95 0.04 -8.40 -1.83
C VAL A 95 0.46 -6.98 -1.54
N GLY A 96 -0.35 -6.22 -0.82
CA GLY A 96 -0.01 -4.84 -0.47
C GLY A 96 -0.35 -4.49 0.97
N HIS A 97 0.56 -3.82 1.66
CA HIS A 97 0.37 -3.31 3.02
C HIS A 97 0.34 -1.79 3.03
N ASP A 98 -0.55 -1.18 3.82
CA ASP A 98 -0.69 0.28 4.00
C ASP A 98 -0.82 0.99 2.63
N TRP A 99 0.06 1.92 2.28
CA TRP A 99 0.07 2.56 0.95
C TRP A 99 0.25 1.55 -0.19
N GLY A 100 1.05 0.50 0.00
CA GLY A 100 1.14 -0.60 -0.98
C GLY A 100 -0.20 -1.31 -1.17
N GLY A 101 -1.02 -1.39 -0.11
CA GLY A 101 -2.40 -1.87 -0.19
C GLY A 101 -3.28 -0.95 -1.04
N SER A 102 -3.12 0.38 -0.92
CA SER A 102 -3.83 1.34 -1.77
C SER A 102 -3.46 1.19 -3.24
N VAL A 103 -2.17 0.96 -3.54
CA VAL A 103 -1.70 0.68 -4.91
C VAL A 103 -2.25 -0.64 -5.42
N ALA A 104 -2.26 -1.68 -4.58
CA ALA A 104 -2.78 -3.00 -4.93
C ALA A 104 -4.28 -2.97 -5.26
N TRP A 105 -5.11 -2.24 -4.49
CA TRP A 105 -6.51 -1.98 -4.81
C TRP A 105 -6.65 -1.30 -6.17
N ALA A 106 -5.91 -0.21 -6.40
CA ALA A 106 -5.98 0.56 -7.64
C ALA A 106 -5.48 -0.23 -8.86
N LEU A 107 -4.46 -1.09 -8.69
CA LEU A 107 -3.99 -2.00 -9.73
C LEU A 107 -5.07 -3.02 -10.10
N ALA A 108 -5.67 -3.68 -9.12
CA ALA A 108 -6.73 -4.67 -9.35
C ALA A 108 -8.01 -4.06 -9.96
N GLU A 109 -8.28 -2.77 -9.69
CA GLU A 109 -9.42 -2.04 -10.28
C GLU A 109 -9.16 -1.65 -11.75
N ARG A 110 -7.93 -1.22 -12.07
CA ARG A 110 -7.59 -0.67 -13.39
C ARG A 110 -7.03 -1.71 -14.35
N HIS A 111 -6.34 -2.72 -13.82
CA HIS A 111 -5.65 -3.78 -14.55
C HIS A 111 -5.96 -5.16 -13.96
N PRO A 112 -7.24 -5.57 -13.88
CA PRO A 112 -7.61 -6.87 -13.32
C PRO A 112 -6.95 -8.03 -14.06
N GLU A 113 -6.65 -7.87 -15.35
CA GLU A 113 -5.94 -8.85 -16.19
C GLU A 113 -4.50 -9.09 -15.76
N ARG A 114 -3.89 -8.14 -15.04
CA ARG A 114 -2.52 -8.25 -14.52
C ARG A 114 -2.47 -8.88 -13.11
N VAL A 115 -3.63 -9.09 -12.47
CA VAL A 115 -3.75 -9.59 -11.09
C VAL A 115 -4.41 -10.97 -11.07
N ARG A 116 -3.69 -12.00 -10.59
CA ARG A 116 -4.27 -13.34 -10.38
C ARG A 116 -5.18 -13.34 -9.15
N THR A 117 -4.63 -12.92 -8.04
CA THR A 117 -5.35 -12.74 -6.77
C THR A 117 -4.82 -11.51 -6.04
N LEU A 118 -5.63 -10.96 -5.18
CA LEU A 118 -5.31 -9.80 -4.38
C LEU A 118 -5.34 -10.13 -2.89
N THR A 119 -4.27 -9.79 -2.18
CA THR A 119 -4.24 -9.82 -0.70
C THR A 119 -3.88 -8.42 -0.20
N VAL A 120 -4.78 -7.78 0.52
CA VAL A 120 -4.50 -6.46 1.09
C VAL A 120 -4.41 -6.56 2.60
N VAL A 121 -3.38 -5.93 3.14
CA VAL A 121 -3.05 -5.96 4.57
C VAL A 121 -3.21 -4.55 5.14
N SER A 122 -4.02 -4.42 6.16
CA SER A 122 -4.37 -3.22 6.93
C SER A 122 -5.24 -2.20 6.18
N THR A 123 -5.02 -1.92 4.90
CA THR A 123 -5.65 -0.81 4.18
C THR A 123 -7.00 -1.17 3.58
N PRO A 124 -8.11 -0.52 3.97
CA PRO A 124 -9.41 -0.74 3.37
C PRO A 124 -9.46 -0.20 1.93
N HIS A 125 -10.44 -0.66 1.17
CA HIS A 125 -10.70 -0.11 -0.17
C HIS A 125 -10.94 1.40 -0.12
N HIS A 126 -10.39 2.15 -1.08
CA HIS A 126 -10.39 3.63 -1.06
C HIS A 126 -11.79 4.25 -1.01
N HIS A 127 -12.81 3.64 -1.62
CA HIS A 127 -14.19 4.10 -1.50
C HIS A 127 -14.78 3.83 -0.10
N ALA A 128 -14.42 2.71 0.53
CA ALA A 128 -14.80 2.42 1.91
C ALA A 128 -14.14 3.41 2.88
N MET A 129 -12.87 3.75 2.63
CA MET A 129 -12.13 4.79 3.36
C MET A 129 -12.80 6.16 3.21
N ALA A 130 -13.11 6.57 1.97
CA ALA A 130 -13.79 7.84 1.70
C ALA A 130 -15.18 7.93 2.35
N TRP A 131 -15.89 6.82 2.43
CA TRP A 131 -17.16 6.77 3.16
C TRP A 131 -16.94 6.93 4.68
N ALA A 132 -15.97 6.19 5.26
CA ALA A 132 -15.68 6.24 6.68
C ALA A 132 -15.16 7.62 7.15
N MET A 133 -14.46 8.35 6.29
CA MET A 133 -14.09 9.76 6.55
C MET A 133 -15.28 10.68 6.71
N ARG A 134 -16.43 10.37 6.09
CA ARG A 134 -17.65 11.19 6.15
C ARG A 134 -18.63 10.75 7.26
N HIS A 135 -18.58 9.47 7.67
CA HIS A 135 -19.61 8.85 8.50
C HIS A 135 -19.06 8.21 9.78
N GLY A 136 -17.76 8.40 10.08
CA GLY A 136 -17.10 7.82 11.23
C GLY A 136 -15.99 8.71 11.80
N ASP A 137 -15.13 8.13 12.61
CA ASP A 137 -14.00 8.79 13.25
C ASP A 137 -12.73 8.81 12.38
N GLN A 138 -12.81 8.26 11.16
CA GLN A 138 -11.65 8.10 10.27
C GLN A 138 -10.99 9.43 9.91
N LEU A 139 -11.75 10.49 9.71
CA LEU A 139 -11.18 11.82 9.43
C LEU A 139 -10.28 12.29 10.59
N ARG A 140 -10.70 12.04 11.84
CA ARG A 140 -9.90 12.35 13.02
C ARG A 140 -8.64 11.48 13.11
N ARG A 141 -8.73 10.18 12.79
CA ARG A 141 -7.57 9.27 12.74
C ARG A 141 -6.56 9.67 11.66
N SER A 142 -7.04 10.25 10.56
CA SER A 142 -6.24 10.63 9.38
C SER A 142 -5.72 12.09 9.43
N TRP A 143 -5.79 12.79 10.57
CA TRP A 143 -5.37 14.19 10.72
C TRP A 143 -3.95 14.46 10.22
N TYR A 144 -3.04 13.50 10.42
CA TYR A 144 -1.64 13.58 10.00
C TYR A 144 -1.47 13.72 8.49
N MET A 145 -2.42 13.22 7.68
CA MET A 145 -2.38 13.37 6.22
C MET A 145 -2.46 14.83 5.80
N ALA A 146 -3.21 15.65 6.53
CA ALA A 146 -3.24 17.11 6.31
C ALA A 146 -1.93 17.76 6.73
N ALA A 147 -1.34 17.37 7.87
CA ALA A 147 -0.04 17.87 8.31
C ALA A 147 1.07 17.55 7.29
N PHE A 148 1.03 16.37 6.64
CA PHE A 148 2.01 15.96 5.64
C PHE A 148 1.92 16.73 4.32
N GLN A 149 0.87 17.54 4.11
CA GLN A 149 0.79 18.44 2.96
C GLN A 149 1.75 19.63 3.05
N LEU A 150 2.16 19.99 4.27
CA LEU A 150 3.09 21.11 4.48
C LEU A 150 4.47 20.76 3.89
N PRO A 151 5.10 21.67 3.14
CA PRO A 151 6.43 21.42 2.60
C PRO A 151 7.49 21.52 3.71
N LEU A 152 8.47 20.63 3.69
CA LEU A 152 9.67 20.59 4.54
C LEU A 152 9.43 20.35 6.03
N LEU A 153 8.40 20.94 6.63
CA LEU A 153 8.17 20.85 8.08
C LEU A 153 8.00 19.40 8.58
N PRO A 154 7.15 18.57 7.96
CA PRO A 154 7.03 17.17 8.38
C PRO A 154 8.32 16.37 8.23
N GLU A 155 9.08 16.58 7.14
CA GLU A 155 10.37 15.93 6.92
C GLU A 155 11.38 16.28 8.03
N LEU A 156 11.49 17.55 8.38
CA LEU A 156 12.41 18.01 9.41
C LEU A 156 12.02 17.48 10.79
N LEU A 157 10.73 17.51 11.13
CA LEU A 157 10.22 17.01 12.41
C LEU A 157 10.39 15.50 12.54
N LEU A 158 10.12 14.75 11.48
CA LEU A 158 10.17 13.29 11.52
C LEU A 158 11.60 12.74 11.46
N ARG A 159 12.55 13.41 10.83
CA ARG A 159 13.96 12.96 10.78
C ARG A 159 14.52 12.61 12.16
N GLY A 160 14.17 13.35 13.20
CA GLY A 160 14.65 13.11 14.57
C GLY A 160 13.64 12.34 15.46
N ARG A 161 12.37 12.28 15.06
CA ARG A 161 11.28 11.79 15.92
C ARG A 161 10.62 10.51 15.40
N LEU A 162 10.87 10.11 14.15
CA LEU A 162 10.20 8.99 13.51
C LEU A 162 10.36 7.70 14.29
N LEU A 163 11.56 7.40 14.80
CA LEU A 163 11.80 6.22 15.63
C LEU A 163 10.84 6.14 16.81
N GLY A 164 10.68 7.24 17.56
CA GLY A 164 9.74 7.29 18.67
C GLY A 164 8.28 7.16 18.26
N VAL A 165 7.91 7.67 17.08
CA VAL A 165 6.56 7.49 16.51
C VAL A 165 6.30 6.03 16.19
N LEU A 166 7.22 5.37 15.48
CA LEU A 166 7.10 3.98 15.07
C LEU A 166 7.04 3.02 16.28
N ARG A 167 7.88 3.25 17.29
CA ARG A 167 7.81 2.50 18.57
C ARG A 167 6.44 2.60 19.23
N ARG A 168 5.91 3.82 19.34
CA ARG A 168 4.59 4.04 19.95
C ARG A 168 3.43 3.46 19.13
N SER A 169 3.61 3.32 17.82
CA SER A 169 2.63 2.64 16.95
C SER A 169 2.68 1.12 17.00
N GLY A 170 3.60 0.55 17.82
CA GLY A 170 3.70 -0.88 18.02
C GLY A 170 4.61 -1.63 17.03
N LEU A 171 5.39 -0.93 16.21
CA LEU A 171 6.36 -1.58 15.32
C LEU A 171 7.50 -2.20 16.15
N PRO A 172 8.00 -3.42 15.82
CA PRO A 172 9.14 -4.02 16.48
C PRO A 172 10.39 -3.12 16.42
N GLU A 173 11.20 -3.14 17.48
CA GLU A 173 12.32 -2.21 17.66
C GLU A 173 13.31 -2.21 16.49
N ALA A 174 13.72 -3.38 16.03
CA ALA A 174 14.69 -3.51 14.93
C ALA A 174 14.13 -2.92 13.62
N ASP A 175 12.83 -3.12 13.34
CA ASP A 175 12.16 -2.59 12.17
C ASP A 175 12.00 -1.07 12.29
N ALA A 176 11.62 -0.58 13.45
CA ALA A 176 11.49 0.86 13.71
C ALA A 176 12.83 1.59 13.52
N GLN A 177 13.93 1.01 13.99
CA GLN A 177 15.28 1.55 13.79
C GLN A 177 15.66 1.57 12.30
N ARG A 178 15.41 0.47 11.58
CA ARG A 178 15.73 0.33 10.15
C ARG A 178 14.99 1.37 9.33
N TYR A 179 13.67 1.51 9.50
CA TYR A 179 12.87 2.47 8.74
C TYR A 179 13.21 3.92 9.12
N ALA A 180 13.42 4.21 10.42
CA ALA A 180 13.82 5.54 10.85
C ALA A 180 15.20 5.94 10.30
N ALA A 181 16.14 5.01 10.16
CA ALA A 181 17.45 5.28 9.61
C ALA A 181 17.39 5.77 8.15
N ARG A 182 16.47 5.23 7.33
CA ARG A 182 16.26 5.69 5.94
C ARG A 182 15.76 7.13 5.89
N PHE A 183 14.92 7.56 6.83
CA PHE A 183 14.41 8.93 6.91
C PHE A 183 15.44 9.98 7.34
N ARG A 184 16.64 9.61 7.74
CA ARG A 184 17.74 10.57 8.02
C ARG A 184 18.12 11.35 6.77
N SER A 185 18.00 10.76 5.57
CA SER A 185 18.18 11.47 4.31
C SER A 185 16.93 12.31 4.01
N LEU A 186 17.13 13.63 3.77
CA LEU A 186 16.03 14.52 3.39
C LEU A 186 15.37 14.10 2.07
N GLY A 187 16.13 13.54 1.14
CA GLY A 187 15.62 13.03 -0.12
C GLY A 187 14.68 11.82 0.08
N ALA A 188 15.04 10.91 0.98
CA ALA A 188 14.21 9.76 1.32
C ALA A 188 12.93 10.18 2.06
N ALA A 189 13.05 11.06 3.06
CA ALA A 189 11.91 11.59 3.79
C ALA A 189 10.92 12.31 2.85
N ARG A 190 11.44 13.17 1.94
CA ARG A 190 10.63 13.87 0.95
C ARG A 190 9.94 12.90 -0.02
N GLY A 191 10.66 11.91 -0.52
CA GLY A 191 10.10 10.89 -1.42
C GLY A 191 8.92 10.17 -0.78
N ALA A 192 9.08 9.64 0.43
CA ALA A 192 8.04 8.94 1.16
C ALA A 192 6.83 9.85 1.51
N MET A 193 7.07 11.12 1.88
CA MET A 193 5.99 12.09 2.15
C MET A 193 5.23 12.49 0.88
N SER A 194 5.85 12.38 -0.28
CA SER A 194 5.23 12.76 -1.56
C SER A 194 4.02 11.91 -1.92
N TRP A 195 3.90 10.71 -1.38
CA TRP A 195 2.71 9.87 -1.54
C TRP A 195 1.45 10.53 -0.97
N TYR A 196 1.55 11.12 0.21
CA TYR A 196 0.46 11.89 0.81
C TYR A 196 0.16 13.17 0.02
N ARG A 197 1.17 13.80 -0.55
CA ARG A 197 1.05 15.02 -1.36
C ARG A 197 0.50 14.77 -2.75
N GLY A 198 0.67 13.56 -3.28
CA GLY A 198 0.08 13.12 -4.55
C GLY A 198 -1.43 12.88 -4.48
N LEU A 199 -2.01 12.80 -3.26
CA LEU A 199 -3.46 12.70 -3.10
C LEU A 199 -4.17 13.98 -3.60
N PRO A 200 -5.29 13.85 -4.33
CA PRO A 200 -6.07 14.99 -4.81
C PRO A 200 -6.93 15.61 -3.68
N LEU A 201 -6.29 16.08 -2.61
CA LEU A 201 -7.00 16.61 -1.43
C LEU A 201 -7.90 17.81 -1.76
N GLY A 202 -7.58 18.58 -2.80
CA GLY A 202 -8.45 19.67 -3.28
C GLY A 202 -9.78 19.14 -3.81
N GLU A 203 -9.79 17.99 -4.46
CA GLU A 203 -11.00 17.32 -4.93
C GLU A 203 -11.78 16.68 -3.76
N LEU A 204 -11.06 16.10 -2.79
CA LEU A 204 -11.65 15.58 -1.55
C LEU A 204 -12.30 16.69 -0.72
N ALA A 205 -11.63 17.83 -0.55
CA ALA A 205 -12.16 19.01 0.15
C ALA A 205 -13.32 19.64 -0.62
N GLY A 206 -13.21 19.78 -1.94
CA GLY A 206 -14.29 20.28 -2.80
C GLY A 206 -15.53 19.38 -2.79
N GLY A 207 -15.35 18.07 -2.72
CA GLY A 207 -16.44 17.11 -2.54
C GLY A 207 -17.13 17.18 -1.17
N LEU A 208 -16.39 17.55 -0.11
CA LEU A 208 -16.93 17.81 1.22
C LEU A 208 -17.73 19.13 1.29
N LEU A 209 -17.26 20.18 0.59
CA LEU A 209 -17.89 21.51 0.57
C LEU A 209 -19.08 21.60 -0.42
N ARG A 210 -19.13 20.76 -1.46
CA ARG A 210 -20.24 20.70 -2.43
C ARG A 210 -21.43 19.86 -1.92
N ARG A 211 -21.81 19.96 -0.68
CA ARG A 211 -23.11 19.50 -0.17
C ARG A 211 -24.20 20.38 -0.79
N GLY A 212 -24.77 19.98 -1.95
CA GLY A 212 -25.96 20.64 -2.46
C GLY A 212 -26.11 20.76 -3.99
N ARG A 213 -25.10 20.51 -4.81
CA ARG A 213 -25.27 20.51 -6.28
C ARG A 213 -25.08 19.09 -6.82
N ARG A 214 -26.20 18.41 -7.04
CA ARG A 214 -26.25 17.23 -7.94
C ARG A 214 -25.96 17.74 -9.35
N THR A 215 -24.69 17.75 -9.74
CA THR A 215 -24.35 17.78 -11.16
C THR A 215 -24.55 16.36 -11.66
N SER A 216 -25.50 16.20 -12.56
CA SER A 216 -25.77 14.95 -13.29
C SER A 216 -24.68 14.70 -14.36
N SER A 217 -23.43 14.64 -13.97
CA SER A 217 -22.42 13.95 -14.76
C SER A 217 -22.51 12.49 -14.33
N ALA A 218 -22.97 11.64 -15.24
CA ALA A 218 -22.89 10.19 -15.07
C ALA A 218 -21.42 9.82 -14.88
N HIS A 219 -20.96 9.81 -13.62
CA HIS A 219 -19.73 9.11 -13.31
C HIS A 219 -20.03 7.63 -13.57
N PRO A 220 -19.22 6.93 -14.37
CA PRO A 220 -19.38 5.48 -14.50
C PRO A 220 -19.42 4.89 -13.08
N ALA A 221 -20.29 3.89 -12.90
CA ALA A 221 -20.36 3.18 -11.61
C ALA A 221 -18.93 2.79 -11.23
N PRO A 222 -18.51 3.02 -9.97
CA PRO A 222 -17.16 2.71 -9.56
C PRO A 222 -16.88 1.23 -9.88
N HIS A 223 -15.76 0.97 -10.53
CA HIS A 223 -15.35 -0.37 -10.89
C HIS A 223 -15.15 -1.18 -9.63
N ARG A 224 -15.85 -2.30 -9.52
CA ARG A 224 -15.66 -3.25 -8.41
C ARG A 224 -14.49 -4.18 -8.74
N ILE A 225 -13.77 -4.60 -7.72
CA ILE A 225 -12.69 -5.58 -7.84
C ILE A 225 -13.27 -6.91 -8.32
N THR A 226 -12.78 -7.42 -9.42
CA THR A 226 -13.26 -8.66 -10.05
C THR A 226 -12.34 -9.85 -9.85
N VAL A 227 -11.23 -9.67 -9.12
CA VAL A 227 -10.26 -10.74 -8.81
C VAL A 227 -10.50 -11.28 -7.41
N PRO A 228 -10.21 -12.58 -7.16
CA PRO A 228 -10.33 -13.18 -5.83
C PRO A 228 -9.49 -12.40 -4.81
N THR A 229 -10.11 -11.98 -3.72
CA THR A 229 -9.52 -11.02 -2.78
C THR A 229 -9.56 -11.50 -1.33
N THR A 230 -8.45 -11.37 -0.63
CA THR A 230 -8.36 -11.46 0.84
C THR A 230 -7.99 -10.11 1.41
N TYR A 231 -8.69 -9.67 2.43
CA TYR A 231 -8.37 -8.46 3.19
C TYR A 231 -8.12 -8.81 4.66
N LEU A 232 -6.87 -8.57 5.11
CA LEU A 232 -6.48 -8.74 6.51
C LEU A 232 -6.48 -7.39 7.22
N TRP A 233 -7.08 -7.33 8.39
CA TRP A 233 -7.14 -6.11 9.18
C TRP A 233 -6.91 -6.38 10.66
N GLY A 234 -6.11 -5.53 11.29
CA GLY A 234 -5.87 -5.55 12.73
C GLY A 234 -6.91 -4.74 13.50
N ARG A 235 -7.68 -5.37 14.39
CA ARG A 235 -8.76 -4.68 15.13
C ARG A 235 -8.27 -3.56 16.06
N ARG A 236 -6.96 -3.56 16.41
CA ARG A 236 -6.30 -2.53 17.20
C ARG A 236 -5.53 -1.50 16.35
N ASP A 237 -5.78 -1.45 15.05
CA ASP A 237 -5.14 -0.47 14.17
C ASP A 237 -5.53 0.96 14.57
N PRO A 238 -4.55 1.83 14.96
CA PRO A 238 -4.85 3.19 15.39
C PRO A 238 -5.17 4.12 14.22
N ALA A 239 -4.74 3.78 13.01
CA ALA A 239 -4.86 4.61 11.81
C ALA A 239 -6.11 4.28 10.99
N LEU A 240 -6.45 3.00 10.88
CA LEU A 240 -7.47 2.50 9.96
C LEU A 240 -8.61 1.83 10.76
N GLY A 241 -9.76 2.49 10.77
CA GLY A 241 -10.89 2.14 11.63
C GLY A 241 -11.78 1.02 11.08
N ARG A 242 -12.45 0.30 11.97
CA ARG A 242 -13.41 -0.80 11.69
C ARG A 242 -14.48 -0.44 10.64
N PRO A 243 -15.12 0.76 10.66
CA PRO A 243 -16.16 1.07 9.68
C PRO A 243 -15.70 1.03 8.23
N ALA A 244 -14.43 1.43 7.98
CA ALA A 244 -13.83 1.33 6.65
C ALA A 244 -13.49 -0.13 6.30
N ALA A 245 -12.97 -0.88 7.27
CA ALA A 245 -12.60 -2.28 7.08
C ALA A 245 -13.81 -3.13 6.67
N GLU A 246 -14.88 -3.10 7.45
CA GLU A 246 -16.10 -3.87 7.20
C GLU A 246 -16.81 -3.47 5.90
N ARG A 247 -16.73 -2.19 5.53
CA ARG A 247 -17.38 -1.71 4.31
C ARG A 247 -16.63 -2.09 3.03
N THR A 248 -15.40 -2.54 3.12
CA THR A 248 -14.54 -2.91 1.98
C THR A 248 -15.18 -3.98 1.10
N GLU A 249 -15.87 -4.96 1.68
CA GLU A 249 -16.58 -6.03 0.97
C GLU A 249 -17.50 -5.52 -0.16
N ARG A 250 -18.15 -4.37 0.03
CA ARG A 250 -19.07 -3.78 -0.96
C ARG A 250 -18.40 -3.47 -2.30
N TRP A 251 -17.07 -3.37 -2.31
CA TRP A 251 -16.28 -2.99 -3.49
C TRP A 251 -15.61 -4.20 -4.16
N VAL A 252 -15.89 -5.42 -3.70
CA VAL A 252 -15.42 -6.65 -4.32
C VAL A 252 -16.59 -7.38 -4.95
N ALA A 253 -16.45 -7.77 -6.21
CA ALA A 253 -17.45 -8.50 -7.00
C ALA A 253 -16.98 -9.92 -7.33
N SER A 254 -16.00 -10.43 -6.59
CA SER A 254 -15.41 -11.76 -6.72
C SER A 254 -15.43 -12.45 -5.36
N ASP A 255 -14.81 -13.62 -5.26
CA ASP A 255 -14.61 -14.28 -3.97
C ASP A 255 -13.86 -13.35 -3.01
N TYR A 256 -14.46 -13.07 -1.87
CA TYR A 256 -13.95 -12.15 -0.87
C TYR A 256 -13.83 -12.81 0.50
N ARG A 257 -12.64 -12.69 1.08
CA ARG A 257 -12.36 -13.15 2.43
C ARG A 257 -11.87 -11.97 3.30
N PHE A 258 -12.59 -11.69 4.38
CA PHE A 258 -12.17 -10.75 5.41
C PHE A 258 -11.60 -11.51 6.60
N VAL A 259 -10.39 -11.11 7.03
CA VAL A 259 -9.67 -11.70 8.15
C VAL A 259 -9.35 -10.61 9.18
N GLU A 260 -10.01 -10.70 10.33
CA GLU A 260 -9.74 -9.84 11.47
C GLU A 260 -8.71 -10.50 12.40
N LEU A 261 -7.66 -9.77 12.74
CA LEU A 261 -6.62 -10.21 13.66
C LEU A 261 -6.62 -9.35 14.93
N ASP A 262 -6.30 -9.95 16.07
CA ASP A 262 -6.09 -9.21 17.33
C ASP A 262 -4.72 -8.54 17.36
N ALA A 263 -4.49 -7.63 16.41
CA ALA A 263 -3.22 -6.98 16.16
C ALA A 263 -3.42 -5.49 15.82
N GLY A 264 -2.31 -4.75 15.74
CA GLY A 264 -2.26 -3.36 15.29
C GLY A 264 -2.06 -3.26 13.78
N HIS A 265 -1.46 -2.14 13.35
CA HIS A 265 -1.25 -1.82 11.93
C HIS A 265 -0.18 -2.68 11.23
N TRP A 266 0.88 -3.06 11.94
CA TRP A 266 2.11 -3.65 11.40
C TRP A 266 2.01 -5.17 11.25
N LEU A 267 1.03 -5.65 10.49
CA LEU A 267 0.76 -7.08 10.34
C LEU A 267 1.93 -7.86 9.70
N PRO A 268 2.63 -7.35 8.67
CA PRO A 268 3.76 -8.09 8.08
C PRO A 268 4.89 -8.35 9.08
N GLU A 269 5.14 -7.42 10.00
CA GLU A 269 6.20 -7.52 11.01
C GLU A 269 5.77 -8.24 12.29
N ARG A 270 4.48 -8.13 12.66
CA ARG A 270 3.95 -8.63 13.93
C ARG A 270 3.26 -9.99 13.83
N GLU A 271 2.60 -10.22 12.70
CA GLU A 271 1.78 -11.42 12.45
C GLU A 271 2.19 -12.10 11.12
N PRO A 272 3.51 -12.28 10.85
CA PRO A 272 3.97 -12.78 9.55
C PRO A 272 3.38 -14.14 9.19
N ALA A 273 3.23 -15.04 10.17
CA ALA A 273 2.66 -16.36 9.94
C ALA A 273 1.18 -16.31 9.51
N ALA A 274 0.39 -15.39 10.09
CA ALA A 274 -0.99 -15.19 9.66
C ALA A 274 -1.06 -14.58 8.25
N VAL A 275 -0.16 -13.62 7.96
CA VAL A 275 -0.08 -13.00 6.63
C VAL A 275 0.34 -14.02 5.58
N SER A 276 1.41 -14.79 5.81
CA SER A 276 1.88 -15.82 4.86
C SER A 276 0.82 -16.90 4.64
N ALA A 277 0.15 -17.37 5.70
CA ALA A 277 -0.90 -18.37 5.60
C ALA A 277 -2.09 -17.91 4.71
N GLU A 278 -2.52 -16.65 4.86
CA GLU A 278 -3.63 -16.12 4.05
C GLU A 278 -3.21 -15.84 2.61
N VAL A 279 -1.96 -15.39 2.38
CA VAL A 279 -1.41 -15.30 1.02
C VAL A 279 -1.38 -16.68 0.36
N LEU A 280 -0.82 -17.69 1.02
CA LEU A 280 -0.75 -19.06 0.50
C LEU A 280 -2.14 -19.67 0.27
N ARG A 281 -3.09 -19.43 1.17
CA ARG A 281 -4.49 -19.84 0.97
C ARG A 281 -5.04 -19.21 -0.32
N ARG A 282 -4.82 -17.93 -0.51
CA ARG A 282 -5.35 -17.18 -1.66
C ARG A 282 -4.69 -17.58 -2.98
N VAL A 283 -3.42 -17.97 -2.96
CA VAL A 283 -2.69 -18.48 -4.12
C VAL A 283 -3.18 -19.85 -4.56
N ARG A 284 -3.55 -20.69 -3.60
CA ARG A 284 -3.99 -22.08 -3.87
C ARG A 284 -5.47 -22.22 -4.29
N GLY A 285 -6.26 -21.17 -4.21
CA GLY A 285 -7.68 -21.12 -4.59
C GLY A 285 -8.55 -21.14 -3.36
#